data_e6ab1e10e1fae84c9b3c9a7d66c326c5
#
_entry.id   e6ab1e10e1fae84c9b3c9a7d66c326c5
#
_cell.length_a   1.000
_cell.length_b   1.000
_cell.length_c   1.000
_cell.angle_alpha   90.00
_cell.angle_beta   90.00
_cell.angle_gamma   90.00
#
_symmetry.space_group_name_H-M   'P 1'
#
loop_
_entity.id
_entity.type
_entity.pdbx_description
1 polymer ?
#
loop_
_entity_poly.entity_id
_entity_poly.type
_entity_poly.pdbx_seq_one_letter_code
_entity_poly.pdbx_strand_id
1 'polypeptide(L)'
;GQEGGKPGGNGPQGAQGQQPQAQGANQPANPNQGGQGGQGQGNQQRDSRGRRRRNERNQGRPQQGGSPGNNAAGNNGNYQRNQHYNNNNGYPADEDENADAGSSDRLINLTELKRKNAIQLLEFAESLGVREGVARQRKQDVIFNILKAHARSGGGIWAEGVLEILQDGFGFLRSADESYLAGPDDIYVSPSQIRRFNLRTGDYITGRVRHPKEGERYFAMLKVDDINGDPPEASKNKMLFENLTPLFPRKAFKLERGNGSSEDITGRILDLVAPIGRGQRGLIVSQPKSGKTMMLQNIAQAIVHNHPDAHLIMLLIDERPEEVTEIARSVRAEVISSTFDEPAVRHVQVAEMVIERAKRLVEHKKDVIILLDSITRLARAYNTVIPSSGKVLTGGVDANALQRPKRFFGAARNVEEGGSLTIIATALTETGSKMDEVIYEEFKGTGNMEVHLSRRISEKRVYPAIDINRSGTRREDLLIDPDLLSKIWILRKLLHPMDELAAIEFMLDKMKNTKSNDEFFNSMKR
;
A
#
# COMPACT_ATOMS: atom_id res chain seq x y z
N GLY A 1 61.35 -38.23 -21.48
CA GLY A 1 62.57 -37.94 -20.78
C GLY A 1 62.19 -37.36 -19.43
N GLN A 2 62.23 -38.16 -18.49
CA GLN A 2 63.22 -38.31 -17.39
C GLN A 2 63.13 -37.17 -16.39
N GLU A 3 62.66 -37.54 -15.22
CA GLU A 3 63.39 -37.78 -13.95
C GLU A 3 63.58 -36.47 -13.17
N GLY A 4 63.32 -36.34 -11.94
CA GLY A 4 63.43 -37.22 -10.80
C GLY A 4 63.70 -36.30 -9.60
N GLY A 5 63.30 -36.73 -8.45
CA GLY A 5 64.00 -36.44 -7.22
C GLY A 5 63.25 -35.76 -6.10
N LYS A 6 62.65 -36.49 -5.21
CA LYS A 6 62.66 -36.27 -3.75
C LYS A 6 64.04 -36.67 -3.21
N PRO A 7 64.52 -36.30 -2.00
CA PRO A 7 63.79 -36.48 -0.72
C PRO A 7 64.15 -35.49 0.44
N GLY A 8 63.43 -35.67 1.52
CA GLY A 8 63.84 -35.81 2.90
C GLY A 8 64.13 -34.50 3.66
N GLY A 9 63.77 -34.26 4.85
CA GLY A 9 63.32 -35.04 5.97
C GLY A 9 63.65 -34.26 7.23
N ASN A 10 62.94 -34.56 8.28
CA ASN A 10 63.22 -34.27 9.70
C ASN A 10 62.48 -33.12 10.36
N GLY A 11 61.52 -33.50 11.17
CA GLY A 11 61.19 -32.82 12.42
C GLY A 11 62.27 -33.11 13.49
N PRO A 12 62.17 -32.52 14.67
CA PRO A 12 61.38 -33.14 15.72
C PRO A 12 60.68 -32.17 16.72
N GLN A 13 59.63 -32.71 17.36
CA GLN A 13 59.32 -32.73 18.81
C GLN A 13 59.61 -31.44 19.59
N GLY A 14 58.62 -30.82 20.22
CA GLY A 14 57.97 -31.28 21.46
C GLY A 14 58.12 -30.20 22.50
N ALA A 15 57.05 -29.79 23.12
CA ALA A 15 56.97 -29.60 24.56
C ALA A 15 55.60 -29.01 24.98
N GLN A 16 54.97 -29.77 25.78
CA GLN A 16 53.89 -29.53 26.72
C GLN A 16 54.18 -28.36 27.68
N GLY A 17 53.10 -27.76 28.18
CA GLY A 17 53.16 -26.94 29.40
C GLY A 17 51.95 -26.09 29.53
N GLN A 18 50.88 -26.63 30.05
CA GLN A 18 50.31 -26.40 31.38
C GLN A 18 49.47 -25.12 31.52
N GLN A 19 48.15 -25.41 31.72
CA GLN A 19 47.22 -24.56 32.50
C GLN A 19 47.76 -24.30 33.91
N PRO A 20 47.30 -23.26 34.57
CA PRO A 20 46.74 -23.50 35.87
C PRO A 20 45.30 -23.01 36.01
N GLN A 21 44.62 -23.86 36.74
CA GLN A 21 43.32 -23.65 37.38
C GLN A 21 43.43 -22.71 38.59
N ALA A 22 42.33 -22.00 38.79
CA ALA A 22 41.45 -22.02 40.00
C ALA A 22 41.79 -21.14 41.20
N GLN A 23 40.67 -20.79 41.82
CA GLN A 23 40.40 -20.36 43.21
C GLN A 23 40.45 -18.83 43.40
N GLY A 24 39.46 -18.23 44.03
CA GLY A 24 38.33 -18.67 44.80
C GLY A 24 37.62 -17.47 45.37
N ALA A 25 36.39 -17.65 45.52
CA ALA A 25 35.52 -17.28 46.63
C ALA A 25 35.81 -15.98 47.41
N ASN A 26 34.79 -15.11 47.49
CA ASN A 26 34.14 -14.79 48.74
C ASN A 26 32.98 -13.79 48.55
N GLN A 27 31.76 -14.26 48.75
CA GLN A 27 30.75 -13.49 49.48
C GLN A 27 31.12 -13.55 50.97
N PRO A 28 30.75 -12.55 51.80
CA PRO A 28 29.46 -12.67 52.46
C PRO A 28 28.74 -11.35 52.76
N ALA A 29 27.47 -11.50 52.86
CA ALA A 29 26.57 -11.36 54.01
C ALA A 29 26.11 -9.97 54.43
N ASN A 30 24.80 -9.84 54.29
CA ASN A 30 23.90 -8.97 55.07
C ASN A 30 24.05 -9.18 56.58
N PRO A 31 23.86 -8.17 57.43
CA PRO A 31 22.84 -8.28 58.44
C PRO A 31 22.04 -6.98 58.65
N ASN A 32 20.76 -7.04 58.57
CA ASN A 32 19.69 -7.20 59.55
C ASN A 32 19.73 -6.35 60.84
N GLN A 33 18.52 -5.82 61.18
CA GLN A 33 18.01 -5.38 62.49
C GLN A 33 18.40 -3.95 62.90
N GLY A 34 17.51 -3.17 63.39
CA GLY A 34 16.23 -3.30 64.04
C GLY A 34 15.80 -1.96 64.61
N GLY A 35 14.58 -1.94 65.09
CA GLY A 35 14.10 -1.08 66.13
C GLY A 35 13.02 -0.10 65.66
N GLN A 36 11.80 -0.44 65.80
CA GLN A 36 10.82 -0.30 66.87
C GLN A 36 10.53 1.16 67.25
N GLY A 37 9.25 1.53 67.10
CA GLY A 37 8.48 2.06 68.16
C GLY A 37 7.55 3.19 67.77
N GLY A 38 6.25 3.02 68.03
CA GLY A 38 5.39 4.10 68.39
C GLY A 38 4.03 4.16 67.67
N GLN A 39 3.16 3.43 68.20
CA GLN A 39 1.72 3.48 68.39
C GLN A 39 1.09 4.88 68.41
N GLY A 40 -0.10 4.98 67.81
CA GLY A 40 -1.04 6.08 67.99
C GLY A 40 -2.35 5.84 67.26
N GLN A 41 -3.26 5.22 67.95
CA GLN A 41 -4.67 4.93 67.67
C GLN A 41 -5.53 6.20 67.49
N GLY A 42 -6.67 6.02 66.82
CA GLY A 42 -7.85 6.87 66.94
C GLY A 42 -8.60 7.01 65.61
N ASN A 43 -9.41 6.18 65.20
CA ASN A 43 -10.81 5.80 65.45
C ASN A 43 -11.84 6.92 65.24
N GLN A 44 -12.85 6.58 64.50
CA GLN A 44 -14.26 6.99 64.39
C GLN A 44 -14.60 7.69 63.08
N GLN A 45 -15.23 6.97 62.18
CA GLN A 45 -16.68 6.67 62.04
C GLN A 45 -17.61 7.88 62.15
N ARG A 46 -18.31 8.10 61.06
CA ARG A 46 -19.79 8.23 60.90
C ARG A 46 -20.09 9.04 59.66
N ASP A 47 -20.69 8.44 58.66
CA ASP A 47 -22.13 8.28 58.42
C ASP A 47 -22.90 9.60 58.31
N SER A 48 -23.49 9.76 57.16
CA SER A 48 -24.92 9.90 56.89
C SER A 48 -25.17 10.73 55.63
N ARG A 49 -25.73 10.13 54.62
CA ARG A 49 -27.17 10.15 54.26
C ARG A 49 -27.73 11.55 54.01
N GLY A 50 -28.13 11.73 52.78
CA GLY A 50 -29.48 12.15 52.63
C GLY A 50 -29.78 13.20 51.55
N ARG A 51 -30.53 12.77 50.65
CA ARG A 51 -31.83 13.24 50.07
C ARG A 51 -31.75 14.17 48.87
N ARG A 52 -32.09 13.63 47.71
CA ARG A 52 -33.29 13.82 46.88
C ARG A 52 -34.21 15.00 47.24
N ARG A 53 -34.48 15.79 46.17
CA ARG A 53 -35.78 16.42 45.77
C ARG A 53 -35.53 17.16 44.45
N ARG A 54 -36.04 16.81 43.30
CA ARG A 54 -37.37 16.77 42.69
C ARG A 54 -38.23 18.02 42.99
N ASN A 55 -38.49 18.81 41.95
CA ASN A 55 -39.75 19.46 41.60
C ASN A 55 -39.54 20.10 40.22
N GLU A 56 -40.13 19.68 39.18
CA GLU A 56 -41.52 19.70 38.65
C GLU A 56 -42.11 21.12 38.56
N ARG A 57 -42.43 21.38 37.26
CA ARG A 57 -43.56 22.15 36.72
C ARG A 57 -43.68 23.65 37.03
N ASN A 58 -43.74 24.45 35.97
CA ASN A 58 -45.02 25.02 35.60
C ASN A 58 -45.07 25.58 34.18
N GLN A 59 -46.21 25.34 33.57
CA GLN A 59 -46.74 25.81 32.30
C GLN A 59 -47.19 27.27 32.41
N GLY A 60 -47.24 27.97 31.28
CA GLY A 60 -48.02 29.19 31.18
C GLY A 60 -47.85 29.92 29.84
N ARG A 61 -48.62 29.61 28.82
CA ARG A 61 -49.13 30.54 27.80
C ARG A 61 -50.38 31.20 28.36
N PRO A 62 -50.94 32.35 27.87
CA PRO A 62 -51.18 32.67 26.47
C PRO A 62 -51.22 34.18 26.08
N GLN A 63 -51.16 34.40 24.78
CA GLN A 63 -52.05 35.19 23.88
C GLN A 63 -52.08 36.73 23.90
N GLN A 64 -51.96 37.19 22.66
CA GLN A 64 -52.79 38.17 21.91
C GLN A 64 -52.37 39.66 21.94
N GLY A 65 -52.16 40.19 20.72
CA GLY A 65 -52.91 41.32 20.27
C GLY A 65 -52.13 42.33 19.46
N GLY A 66 -52.51 42.50 18.17
CA GLY A 66 -52.55 43.80 17.55
C GLY A 66 -51.57 44.16 16.45
N SER A 67 -51.87 43.86 15.21
CA SER A 67 -51.59 44.77 14.07
C SER A 67 -52.54 45.96 14.09
N PRO A 68 -52.34 47.08 13.35
CA PRO A 68 -51.86 47.16 11.96
C PRO A 68 -51.13 48.46 11.56
N GLY A 69 -50.56 48.43 10.33
CA GLY A 69 -50.66 49.66 9.51
C GLY A 69 -49.39 50.18 8.84
N ASN A 70 -49.27 49.85 7.57
CA ASN A 70 -49.00 50.70 6.39
C ASN A 70 -47.59 51.27 6.07
N ASN A 71 -47.15 50.81 4.91
CA ASN A 71 -46.61 51.54 3.74
C ASN A 71 -45.28 52.33 3.86
N ALA A 72 -44.25 51.92 3.15
CA ALA A 72 -43.93 52.47 1.84
C ALA A 72 -42.52 52.02 1.38
N ALA A 73 -42.52 51.54 0.17
CA ALA A 73 -41.55 51.73 -0.92
C ALA A 73 -40.03 51.66 -0.67
N GLY A 74 -39.42 50.64 -1.28
CA GLY A 74 -38.30 50.84 -2.21
C GLY A 74 -36.92 50.87 -1.62
N ASN A 75 -36.20 49.75 -1.72
CA ASN A 75 -34.96 49.74 -2.49
C ASN A 75 -34.41 48.31 -2.57
N ASN A 76 -34.38 47.77 -3.77
CA ASN A 76 -33.64 46.55 -4.13
C ASN A 76 -32.15 46.86 -4.04
N GLY A 77 -31.54 46.53 -2.92
CA GLY A 77 -30.10 46.50 -2.74
C GLY A 77 -29.61 45.06 -2.78
N ASN A 78 -29.17 44.65 -3.93
CA ASN A 78 -28.51 43.41 -4.25
C ASN A 78 -27.19 43.32 -3.44
N TYR A 79 -27.23 42.77 -2.23
CA TYR A 79 -26.01 42.41 -1.51
C TYR A 79 -25.43 41.14 -2.09
N GLN A 80 -24.72 41.28 -3.21
CA GLN A 80 -23.68 40.34 -3.58
C GLN A 80 -22.61 40.39 -2.48
N ARG A 81 -22.63 39.41 -1.62
CA ARG A 81 -21.58 39.13 -0.64
C ARG A 81 -20.39 38.55 -1.40
N ASN A 82 -19.60 39.42 -2.03
CA ASN A 82 -18.27 39.09 -2.50
C ASN A 82 -17.42 38.74 -1.26
N GLN A 83 -17.36 37.47 -0.89
CA GLN A 83 -16.28 36.97 -0.07
C GLN A 83 -15.02 36.93 -0.94
N HIS A 84 -14.32 38.05 -1.02
CA HIS A 84 -12.93 38.03 -1.41
C HIS A 84 -12.16 37.24 -0.34
N TYR A 85 -11.93 35.99 -0.59
CA TYR A 85 -10.87 35.25 0.09
C TYR A 85 -9.56 35.89 -0.32
N ASN A 86 -8.95 36.57 0.63
CA ASN A 86 -7.64 37.20 0.50
C ASN A 86 -6.62 36.04 0.33
N ASN A 87 -6.24 35.75 -0.91
CA ASN A 87 -5.43 34.60 -1.29
C ASN A 87 -3.94 34.92 -1.08
N ASN A 88 -3.55 35.18 0.19
CA ASN A 88 -2.16 35.49 0.55
C ASN A 88 -1.21 34.29 0.53
N ASN A 89 -1.69 33.06 0.19
CA ASN A 89 -0.91 31.85 0.27
C ASN A 89 -0.36 31.35 -1.07
N GLY A 90 -0.54 32.07 -2.17
CA GLY A 90 0.00 31.70 -3.50
C GLY A 90 -0.67 30.48 -4.14
N TYR A 91 -1.87 30.10 -3.70
CA TYR A 91 -2.70 29.09 -4.36
C TYR A 91 -3.60 29.71 -5.43
N PRO A 92 -3.91 28.95 -6.52
CA PRO A 92 -4.80 29.41 -7.57
C PRO A 92 -6.21 29.76 -7.09
N ALA A 93 -6.82 30.80 -7.64
CA ALA A 93 -8.20 31.16 -7.35
C ALA A 93 -9.19 30.26 -8.11
N ASP A 94 -10.41 30.09 -7.55
CA ASP A 94 -11.53 29.45 -8.25
C ASP A 94 -11.93 30.25 -9.48
N GLU A 95 -12.00 29.63 -10.65
CA GLU A 95 -12.37 30.24 -11.93
C GLU A 95 -13.51 29.51 -12.62
N ASP A 96 -14.25 30.24 -13.45
CA ASP A 96 -15.26 29.66 -14.35
C ASP A 96 -14.58 28.81 -15.43
N GLU A 97 -15.10 27.60 -15.65
CA GLU A 97 -14.61 26.61 -16.63
C GLU A 97 -14.68 27.08 -18.10
N ASN A 98 -15.25 28.26 -18.36
CA ASN A 98 -15.39 28.85 -19.69
C ASN A 98 -14.22 29.78 -20.07
N ALA A 99 -13.20 29.93 -19.21
CA ALA A 99 -12.00 30.65 -19.56
C ALA A 99 -11.25 29.90 -20.68
N ASP A 100 -10.87 30.65 -21.70
CA ASP A 100 -10.28 30.17 -22.96
C ASP A 100 -9.09 29.19 -22.71
N ALA A 101 -9.34 27.90 -22.88
CA ALA A 101 -8.32 26.86 -22.82
C ALA A 101 -7.56 26.90 -24.13
N GLY A 102 -6.48 27.65 -24.22
CA GLY A 102 -5.57 27.83 -25.35
C GLY A 102 -5.80 26.91 -26.58
N SER A 103 -5.41 27.32 -27.77
CA SER A 103 -5.70 26.62 -29.00
C SER A 103 -5.38 25.13 -28.94
N SER A 104 -6.30 24.27 -29.38
CA SER A 104 -6.17 22.78 -29.36
C SER A 104 -4.99 22.25 -30.18
N ASP A 105 -4.34 23.07 -30.97
CA ASP A 105 -3.31 22.67 -31.94
C ASP A 105 -1.92 22.41 -31.31
N ARG A 106 -1.69 22.78 -30.05
CA ARG A 106 -0.42 22.54 -29.37
C ARG A 106 -0.66 22.10 -27.90
N LEU A 107 -1.23 20.91 -27.74
CA LEU A 107 -1.42 20.30 -26.42
C LEU A 107 -0.15 19.55 -26.00
N ILE A 108 0.40 19.87 -24.81
CA ILE A 108 1.42 19.05 -24.16
C ILE A 108 0.75 18.18 -23.10
N ASN A 109 1.06 16.86 -23.14
CA ASN A 109 0.69 15.92 -22.10
C ASN A 109 1.76 15.93 -20.99
N LEU A 110 1.38 16.37 -19.79
CA LEU A 110 2.27 16.42 -18.63
C LEU A 110 2.79 15.02 -18.23
N THR A 111 1.96 13.99 -18.30
CA THR A 111 2.36 12.63 -17.94
C THR A 111 3.43 12.07 -18.89
N GLU A 112 3.29 12.31 -20.20
CA GLU A 112 4.33 11.93 -21.15
C GLU A 112 5.64 12.69 -20.90
N LEU A 113 5.53 13.97 -20.53
CA LEU A 113 6.70 14.75 -20.16
C LEU A 113 7.40 14.18 -18.94
N LYS A 114 6.66 13.76 -17.92
CA LYS A 114 7.20 13.10 -16.70
C LYS A 114 7.90 11.77 -16.98
N ARG A 115 7.49 11.04 -18.02
CA ARG A 115 8.11 9.76 -18.43
C ARG A 115 9.42 9.93 -19.21
N LYS A 116 9.71 11.13 -19.72
CA LYS A 116 10.97 11.41 -20.41
C LYS A 116 12.16 11.31 -19.45
N ASN A 117 13.29 10.81 -19.97
CA ASN A 117 14.55 10.81 -19.25
C ASN A 117 15.16 12.22 -19.18
N ALA A 118 16.20 12.40 -18.35
CA ALA A 118 16.83 13.71 -18.16
C ALA A 118 17.35 14.33 -19.45
N ILE A 119 17.96 13.53 -20.35
CA ILE A 119 18.51 14.00 -21.63
C ILE A 119 17.39 14.52 -22.54
N GLN A 120 16.34 13.72 -22.71
CA GLN A 120 15.16 14.10 -23.51
C GLN A 120 14.44 15.36 -23.00
N LEU A 121 14.38 15.52 -21.66
CA LEU A 121 13.81 16.73 -21.05
C LEU A 121 14.66 17.96 -21.31
N LEU A 122 15.99 17.84 -21.27
CA LEU A 122 16.90 18.94 -21.59
C LEU A 122 16.79 19.36 -23.06
N GLU A 123 16.82 18.41 -23.98
CA GLU A 123 16.61 18.66 -25.41
C GLU A 123 15.26 19.36 -25.68
N PHE A 124 14.21 18.89 -25.00
CA PHE A 124 12.89 19.47 -25.13
C PHE A 124 12.81 20.89 -24.53
N ALA A 125 13.47 21.13 -23.37
CA ALA A 125 13.57 22.45 -22.78
C ALA A 125 14.32 23.43 -23.69
N GLU A 126 15.43 23.01 -24.30
CA GLU A 126 16.19 23.82 -25.26
C GLU A 126 15.36 24.19 -26.49
N SER A 127 14.53 23.26 -27.01
CA SER A 127 13.64 23.51 -28.15
C SER A 127 12.59 24.59 -27.85
N LEU A 128 12.19 24.75 -26.58
CA LEU A 128 11.28 25.79 -26.10
C LEU A 128 11.98 27.08 -25.63
N GLY A 129 13.31 27.16 -25.81
CA GLY A 129 14.11 28.34 -25.46
C GLY A 129 14.48 28.44 -23.96
N VAL A 130 14.27 27.39 -23.18
CA VAL A 130 14.65 27.32 -21.75
C VAL A 130 16.08 26.81 -21.67
N ARG A 131 17.08 27.71 -21.62
CA ARG A 131 18.52 27.36 -21.71
C ARG A 131 19.30 27.51 -20.40
N GLU A 132 18.87 28.38 -19.47
CA GLU A 132 19.68 28.72 -18.29
C GLU A 132 19.46 27.77 -17.13
N GLY A 133 20.55 27.11 -16.66
CA GLY A 133 20.58 26.37 -15.40
C GLY A 133 19.82 25.05 -15.32
N VAL A 134 19.17 24.62 -16.41
CA VAL A 134 18.26 23.46 -16.44
C VAL A 134 18.94 22.15 -16.04
N ALA A 135 20.19 21.95 -16.44
CA ALA A 135 20.96 20.74 -16.13
C ALA A 135 21.31 20.54 -14.64
N ARG A 136 21.15 21.59 -13.82
CA ARG A 136 21.44 21.56 -12.36
C ARG A 136 20.18 21.52 -11.50
N GLN A 137 19.00 21.57 -12.11
CA GLN A 137 17.72 21.56 -11.44
C GLN A 137 17.19 20.14 -11.26
N ARG A 138 16.31 19.95 -10.28
CA ARG A 138 15.59 18.68 -10.13
C ARG A 138 14.65 18.48 -11.32
N LYS A 139 14.35 17.23 -11.65
CA LYS A 139 13.48 16.86 -12.76
C LYS A 139 12.13 17.63 -12.74
N GLN A 140 11.51 17.73 -11.58
CA GLN A 140 10.25 18.45 -11.37
C GLN A 140 10.34 19.95 -11.67
N ASP A 141 11.45 20.59 -11.27
CA ASP A 141 11.68 22.00 -11.56
C ASP A 141 11.88 22.26 -13.06
N VAL A 142 12.55 21.33 -13.75
CA VAL A 142 12.71 21.36 -15.22
C VAL A 142 11.36 21.26 -15.91
N ILE A 143 10.52 20.31 -15.51
CA ILE A 143 9.17 20.11 -16.05
C ILE A 143 8.33 21.36 -15.85
N PHE A 144 8.34 21.94 -14.65
CA PHE A 144 7.63 23.18 -14.34
C PHE A 144 8.05 24.33 -15.28
N ASN A 145 9.35 24.51 -15.51
CA ASN A 145 9.87 25.54 -16.41
C ASN A 145 9.47 25.32 -17.88
N ILE A 146 9.49 24.06 -18.33
CA ILE A 146 9.02 23.67 -19.68
C ILE A 146 7.54 24.04 -19.86
N LEU A 147 6.68 23.64 -18.92
CA LEU A 147 5.25 23.92 -18.96
C LEU A 147 4.97 25.43 -18.94
N LYS A 148 5.72 26.20 -18.13
CA LYS A 148 5.61 27.64 -18.05
C LYS A 148 6.01 28.33 -19.37
N ALA A 149 7.06 27.86 -20.03
CA ALA A 149 7.48 28.37 -21.34
C ALA A 149 6.46 28.05 -22.41
N HIS A 150 5.94 26.82 -22.45
CA HIS A 150 4.92 26.37 -23.38
C HIS A 150 3.60 27.15 -23.25
N ALA A 151 3.12 27.33 -22.03
CA ALA A 151 1.91 28.12 -21.75
C ALA A 151 2.05 29.59 -22.17
N ARG A 152 3.24 30.20 -22.00
CA ARG A 152 3.52 31.57 -22.47
C ARG A 152 3.47 31.69 -23.99
N SER A 153 3.75 30.61 -24.71
CA SER A 153 3.61 30.56 -26.20
C SER A 153 2.19 30.28 -26.68
N GLY A 154 1.19 30.27 -25.78
CA GLY A 154 -0.22 30.01 -26.12
C GLY A 154 -0.58 28.54 -26.27
N GLY A 155 0.30 27.63 -25.89
CA GLY A 155 0.06 26.19 -25.91
C GLY A 155 -0.81 25.71 -24.76
N GLY A 156 -1.72 24.75 -25.01
CA GLY A 156 -2.54 24.12 -23.99
C GLY A 156 -1.77 23.03 -23.22
N ILE A 157 -2.17 22.77 -21.97
CA ILE A 157 -1.62 21.70 -21.14
C ILE A 157 -2.75 20.74 -20.79
N TRP A 158 -2.50 19.45 -21.03
CA TRP A 158 -3.35 18.37 -20.58
C TRP A 158 -2.59 17.57 -19.52
N ALA A 159 -3.26 17.24 -18.44
CA ALA A 159 -2.65 16.51 -17.34
C ALA A 159 -3.60 15.47 -16.77
N GLU A 160 -3.01 14.47 -16.16
CA GLU A 160 -3.69 13.43 -15.40
C GLU A 160 -2.94 13.14 -14.11
N GLY A 161 -3.65 12.64 -13.11
CA GLY A 161 -3.05 12.28 -11.84
C GLY A 161 -4.05 11.81 -10.80
N VAL A 162 -3.54 11.31 -9.69
CA VAL A 162 -4.32 10.87 -8.54
C VAL A 162 -4.52 12.03 -7.58
N LEU A 163 -5.77 12.33 -7.24
CA LEU A 163 -6.12 13.43 -6.35
C LEU A 163 -5.75 13.11 -4.89
N GLU A 164 -4.98 14.01 -4.29
CA GLU A 164 -4.79 14.09 -2.84
C GLU A 164 -5.50 15.34 -2.32
N ILE A 165 -6.51 15.19 -1.47
CA ILE A 165 -7.22 16.31 -0.84
C ILE A 165 -6.56 16.62 0.50
N LEU A 166 -6.18 17.88 0.70
CA LEU A 166 -5.57 18.36 1.94
C LEU A 166 -6.63 18.83 2.95
N GLN A 167 -6.21 19.06 4.19
CA GLN A 167 -7.10 19.44 5.29
C GLN A 167 -7.85 20.75 5.03
N ASP A 168 -7.28 21.66 4.24
CA ASP A 168 -7.87 22.94 3.86
C ASP A 168 -8.98 22.81 2.80
N GLY A 169 -9.24 21.59 2.31
CA GLY A 169 -10.35 21.29 1.39
C GLY A 169 -10.03 21.50 -0.09
N PHE A 170 -8.82 21.91 -0.46
CA PHE A 170 -8.31 21.86 -1.83
C PHE A 170 -7.46 20.61 -2.04
N GLY A 171 -7.09 20.31 -3.27
CA GLY A 171 -6.30 19.13 -3.57
C GLY A 171 -5.22 19.36 -4.61
N PHE A 172 -4.37 18.34 -4.77
CA PHE A 172 -3.36 18.26 -5.82
C PHE A 172 -3.44 16.94 -6.58
N LEU A 173 -3.21 16.97 -7.88
CA LEU A 173 -3.00 15.77 -8.67
C LEU A 173 -1.54 15.35 -8.55
N ARG A 174 -1.33 14.15 -8.01
CA ARG A 174 -0.03 13.52 -7.83
C ARG A 174 0.23 12.49 -8.93
N SER A 175 1.48 12.37 -9.35
CA SER A 175 1.88 11.37 -10.33
C SER A 175 2.14 10.01 -9.68
N ALA A 176 1.56 8.95 -10.24
CA ALA A 176 1.89 7.58 -9.87
C ALA A 176 3.34 7.21 -10.23
N ASP A 177 3.84 7.71 -11.39
CA ASP A 177 5.23 7.48 -11.85
C ASP A 177 6.29 8.03 -10.86
N GLU A 178 5.90 8.97 -9.98
CA GLU A 178 6.74 9.53 -8.91
C GLU A 178 6.29 9.08 -7.51
N SER A 179 5.55 7.97 -7.44
CA SER A 179 5.03 7.40 -6.19
C SER A 179 4.30 8.44 -5.33
N TYR A 180 3.54 9.33 -5.96
CA TYR A 180 2.77 10.42 -5.33
C TYR A 180 3.63 11.44 -4.55
N LEU A 181 4.89 11.63 -4.93
CA LEU A 181 5.75 12.63 -4.32
C LEU A 181 5.26 14.05 -4.65
N ALA A 182 5.18 14.89 -3.62
CA ALA A 182 4.80 16.28 -3.78
C ALA A 182 5.86 17.08 -4.56
N GLY A 183 5.43 17.87 -5.54
CA GLY A 183 6.33 18.64 -6.40
C GLY A 183 5.74 19.99 -6.85
N PRO A 184 6.58 20.88 -7.40
CA PRO A 184 6.13 22.14 -7.96
C PRO A 184 5.31 22.00 -9.23
N ASP A 185 5.37 20.84 -9.88
CA ASP A 185 4.65 20.45 -11.08
C ASP A 185 3.31 19.76 -10.79
N ASP A 186 2.88 19.73 -9.52
CA ASP A 186 1.56 19.26 -9.12
C ASP A 186 0.47 20.20 -9.58
N ILE A 187 -0.69 19.65 -9.90
CA ILE A 187 -1.83 20.41 -10.40
C ILE A 187 -2.82 20.67 -9.25
N TYR A 188 -3.05 21.92 -8.98
CA TYR A 188 -4.03 22.36 -7.99
C TYR A 188 -5.46 22.06 -8.46
N VAL A 189 -6.28 21.50 -7.58
CA VAL A 189 -7.71 21.27 -7.77
C VAL A 189 -8.48 22.07 -6.72
N SER A 190 -9.40 22.92 -7.16
CA SER A 190 -10.09 23.84 -6.28
C SER A 190 -11.16 23.15 -5.42
N PRO A 191 -11.51 23.73 -4.24
CA PRO A 191 -12.59 23.21 -3.41
C PRO A 191 -13.95 23.21 -4.11
N SER A 192 -14.18 24.11 -5.05
CA SER A 192 -15.40 24.19 -5.85
C SER A 192 -15.53 23.00 -6.78
N GLN A 193 -14.45 22.63 -7.49
CA GLN A 193 -14.40 21.44 -8.37
C GLN A 193 -14.55 20.14 -7.55
N ILE A 194 -13.87 20.05 -6.39
CA ILE A 194 -13.99 18.90 -5.48
C ILE A 194 -15.44 18.68 -5.07
N ARG A 195 -16.14 19.74 -4.67
CA ARG A 195 -17.56 19.67 -4.27
C ARG A 195 -18.48 19.39 -5.46
N ARG A 196 -18.23 20.03 -6.61
CA ARG A 196 -19.06 19.90 -7.81
C ARG A 196 -19.13 18.46 -8.34
N PHE A 197 -17.98 17.79 -8.39
CA PHE A 197 -17.85 16.43 -8.92
C PHE A 197 -17.83 15.35 -7.82
N ASN A 198 -18.02 15.71 -6.55
CA ASN A 198 -17.95 14.80 -5.41
C ASN A 198 -16.64 13.99 -5.38
N LEU A 199 -15.53 14.69 -5.62
CA LEU A 199 -14.20 14.08 -5.67
C LEU A 199 -13.70 13.67 -4.29
N ARG A 200 -12.92 12.62 -4.25
CA ARG A 200 -12.28 12.09 -3.04
C ARG A 200 -10.79 11.82 -3.31
N THR A 201 -10.02 11.77 -2.24
CA THR A 201 -8.62 11.30 -2.33
C THR A 201 -8.58 9.91 -2.98
N GLY A 202 -7.67 9.76 -3.94
CA GLY A 202 -7.52 8.53 -4.72
C GLY A 202 -8.25 8.54 -6.07
N ASP A 203 -9.13 9.51 -6.36
CA ASP A 203 -9.73 9.64 -7.69
C ASP A 203 -8.64 10.01 -8.72
N TYR A 204 -8.64 9.33 -9.86
CA TYR A 204 -7.78 9.64 -10.99
C TYR A 204 -8.50 10.61 -11.92
N ILE A 205 -7.93 11.77 -12.10
CA ILE A 205 -8.55 12.86 -12.83
C ILE A 205 -7.70 13.18 -14.04
N THR A 206 -8.37 13.34 -15.18
CA THR A 206 -7.76 13.84 -16.40
C THR A 206 -8.44 15.14 -16.82
N GLY A 207 -7.68 16.04 -17.42
CA GLY A 207 -8.27 17.28 -17.88
C GLY A 207 -7.29 18.33 -18.34
N ARG A 208 -7.84 19.50 -18.65
CA ARG A 208 -7.09 20.67 -19.09
C ARG A 208 -6.63 21.50 -17.90
N VAL A 209 -5.42 22.03 -18.03
CA VAL A 209 -4.72 22.76 -16.98
C VAL A 209 -4.31 24.14 -17.49
N ARG A 210 -4.46 25.15 -16.64
CA ARG A 210 -3.96 26.48 -16.91
C ARG A 210 -2.63 26.75 -16.20
N HIS A 211 -1.87 27.69 -16.73
CA HIS A 211 -0.64 28.16 -16.12
C HIS A 211 -0.94 29.00 -14.85
N PRO A 212 0.04 29.07 -13.92
CA PRO A 212 -0.07 29.95 -12.76
C PRO A 212 -0.18 31.42 -13.15
N LYS A 213 -1.11 32.14 -12.57
CA LYS A 213 -1.22 33.59 -12.68
C LYS A 213 -0.15 34.28 -11.81
N GLU A 214 -0.10 35.63 -11.91
CA GLU A 214 0.81 36.41 -11.07
C GLU A 214 0.48 36.20 -9.58
N GLY A 215 1.48 35.78 -8.80
CA GLY A 215 1.32 35.42 -7.38
C GLY A 215 0.94 33.97 -7.08
N GLU A 216 0.56 33.16 -8.07
CA GLU A 216 0.28 31.74 -7.89
C GLU A 216 1.55 30.89 -8.10
N ARG A 217 1.63 29.77 -7.37
CA ARG A 217 2.79 28.86 -7.41
C ARG A 217 2.56 27.62 -8.26
N TYR A 218 1.31 27.17 -8.42
CA TYR A 218 0.95 25.90 -9.02
C TYR A 218 0.12 26.08 -10.28
N PHE A 219 0.25 25.14 -11.21
CA PHE A 219 -0.72 24.97 -12.27
C PHE A 219 -2.08 24.60 -11.67
N ALA A 220 -3.18 25.00 -12.31
CA ALA A 220 -4.52 24.73 -11.81
C ALA A 220 -5.35 23.95 -12.83
N MET A 221 -6.16 22.99 -12.34
CA MET A 221 -7.15 22.30 -13.16
C MET A 221 -8.19 23.31 -13.66
N LEU A 222 -8.31 23.45 -14.97
CA LEU A 222 -9.28 24.33 -15.63
C LEU A 222 -10.57 23.56 -15.88
N LYS A 223 -10.49 22.40 -16.52
CA LYS A 223 -11.62 21.55 -16.90
C LYS A 223 -11.32 20.10 -16.61
N VAL A 224 -12.24 19.42 -15.95
CA VAL A 224 -12.18 17.96 -15.73
C VAL A 224 -12.85 17.29 -16.92
N ASP A 225 -12.10 16.44 -17.64
CA ASP A 225 -12.60 15.70 -18.80
C ASP A 225 -13.06 14.29 -18.41
N ASP A 226 -12.38 13.65 -17.44
CA ASP A 226 -12.62 12.28 -17.03
C ASP A 226 -12.26 12.04 -15.56
N ILE A 227 -12.98 11.12 -14.88
CA ILE A 227 -12.73 10.69 -13.51
C ILE A 227 -12.71 9.15 -13.47
N ASN A 228 -11.56 8.53 -13.19
CA ASN A 228 -11.34 7.07 -13.14
C ASN A 228 -11.71 6.31 -14.44
N GLY A 229 -11.71 6.98 -15.59
CA GLY A 229 -12.07 6.43 -16.89
C GLY A 229 -13.56 6.56 -17.23
N ASP A 230 -14.31 7.33 -16.43
CA ASP A 230 -15.72 7.61 -16.67
C ASP A 230 -15.96 9.13 -16.80
N PRO A 231 -16.98 9.57 -17.55
CA PRO A 231 -17.36 10.97 -17.60
C PRO A 231 -17.67 11.53 -16.19
N PRO A 232 -17.37 12.81 -15.91
CA PRO A 232 -17.54 13.41 -14.59
C PRO A 232 -18.95 13.29 -14.01
N GLU A 233 -19.97 13.24 -14.88
CA GLU A 233 -21.38 13.10 -14.49
C GLU A 233 -21.70 11.71 -13.91
N ALA A 234 -21.06 10.66 -14.41
CA ALA A 234 -21.20 9.29 -13.91
C ALA A 234 -20.61 9.13 -12.50
N SER A 235 -19.51 9.83 -12.23
CA SER A 235 -18.83 9.78 -10.93
C SER A 235 -19.65 10.35 -9.77
N LYS A 236 -20.63 11.24 -10.02
CA LYS A 236 -21.45 11.84 -8.96
C LYS A 236 -22.33 10.85 -8.19
N ASN A 237 -22.79 9.79 -8.88
CA ASN A 237 -23.75 8.81 -8.33
C ASN A 237 -23.09 7.50 -7.91
N LYS A 238 -21.77 7.45 -7.81
CA LYS A 238 -21.05 6.23 -7.40
C LYS A 238 -21.37 5.85 -5.96
N MET A 239 -21.54 4.55 -5.70
CA MET A 239 -21.65 4.02 -4.35
C MET A 239 -20.28 4.04 -3.68
N LEU A 240 -20.22 4.54 -2.45
CA LEU A 240 -18.98 4.60 -1.69
C LEU A 240 -18.49 3.19 -1.32
N PHE A 241 -17.19 2.99 -1.33
CA PHE A 241 -16.56 1.70 -1.00
C PHE A 241 -17.01 1.13 0.35
N GLU A 242 -17.21 1.99 1.33
CA GLU A 242 -17.65 1.62 2.67
C GLU A 242 -19.08 1.04 2.70
N ASN A 243 -19.90 1.38 1.71
CA ASN A 243 -21.31 0.95 1.59
C ASN A 243 -21.47 -0.27 0.68
N LEU A 244 -20.39 -0.73 0.03
CA LEU A 244 -20.43 -1.90 -0.84
C LEU A 244 -20.55 -3.20 -0.02
N THR A 245 -21.35 -4.16 -0.51
CA THR A 245 -21.61 -5.44 0.16
C THR A 245 -20.43 -6.41 -0.01
N PRO A 246 -19.73 -6.78 1.09
CA PRO A 246 -18.58 -7.68 1.00
C PRO A 246 -18.98 -9.14 0.84
N LEU A 247 -18.35 -9.84 -0.11
CA LEU A 247 -18.51 -11.26 -0.37
C LEU A 247 -17.20 -12.03 -0.20
N PHE A 248 -17.29 -13.35 -0.04
CA PHE A 248 -16.13 -14.22 -0.21
C PHE A 248 -15.65 -14.20 -1.68
N PRO A 249 -14.35 -14.37 -1.93
CA PRO A 249 -13.84 -14.60 -3.27
C PRO A 249 -14.53 -15.79 -3.94
N ARG A 250 -15.04 -15.61 -5.17
CA ARG A 250 -15.73 -16.64 -5.96
C ARG A 250 -15.12 -16.86 -7.33
N LYS A 251 -14.24 -15.98 -7.78
CA LYS A 251 -13.55 -16.05 -9.06
C LYS A 251 -12.04 -16.04 -8.80
N ALA A 252 -11.34 -17.07 -9.24
CA ALA A 252 -9.90 -17.17 -9.05
C ALA A 252 -9.14 -16.24 -10.02
N PHE A 253 -8.01 -15.72 -9.58
CA PHE A 253 -6.93 -15.27 -10.45
C PHE A 253 -6.10 -16.51 -10.83
N LYS A 254 -6.33 -17.03 -12.02
CA LYS A 254 -5.55 -18.16 -12.53
C LYS A 254 -4.13 -17.72 -12.82
N LEU A 255 -3.15 -18.36 -12.20
CA LEU A 255 -1.73 -17.99 -12.33
C LEU A 255 -0.99 -18.88 -13.34
N GLU A 256 -1.50 -20.06 -13.64
CA GLU A 256 -0.96 -20.94 -14.68
C GLU A 256 -1.00 -20.25 -16.05
N ARG A 257 0.16 -20.14 -16.71
CA ARG A 257 0.31 -19.57 -18.06
C ARG A 257 0.35 -20.61 -19.17
N GLY A 258 0.60 -21.87 -18.84
CA GLY A 258 0.63 -23.00 -19.78
C GLY A 258 1.85 -23.02 -20.72
N ASN A 259 2.89 -22.23 -20.43
CA ASN A 259 4.09 -22.14 -21.25
C ASN A 259 5.20 -23.12 -20.85
N GLY A 260 5.05 -23.81 -19.70
CA GLY A 260 6.01 -24.80 -19.18
C GLY A 260 7.34 -24.20 -18.70
N SER A 261 7.43 -22.87 -18.52
CA SER A 261 8.64 -22.22 -17.99
C SER A 261 8.80 -22.51 -16.49
N SER A 262 10.01 -22.34 -15.99
CA SER A 262 10.30 -22.44 -14.54
C SER A 262 9.50 -21.46 -13.70
N GLU A 263 9.17 -20.29 -14.25
CA GLU A 263 8.37 -19.25 -13.62
C GLU A 263 6.89 -19.64 -13.56
N ASP A 264 6.39 -20.35 -14.58
CA ASP A 264 5.02 -20.85 -14.64
C ASP A 264 4.76 -21.93 -13.57
N ILE A 265 5.76 -22.73 -13.24
CA ILE A 265 5.66 -23.75 -12.17
C ILE A 265 5.23 -23.10 -10.85
N THR A 266 5.73 -21.90 -10.53
CA THR A 266 5.31 -21.15 -9.33
C THR A 266 3.81 -20.88 -9.35
N GLY A 267 3.28 -20.37 -10.45
CA GLY A 267 1.85 -20.11 -10.62
C GLY A 267 1.01 -21.38 -10.54
N ARG A 268 1.46 -22.45 -11.20
CA ARG A 268 0.80 -23.76 -11.19
C ARG A 268 0.70 -24.38 -9.79
N ILE A 269 1.77 -24.29 -9.00
CA ILE A 269 1.77 -24.78 -7.61
C ILE A 269 0.81 -23.94 -6.77
N LEU A 270 0.82 -22.61 -6.91
CA LEU A 270 -0.08 -21.73 -6.16
C LEU A 270 -1.55 -22.00 -6.48
N ASP A 271 -1.91 -22.20 -7.74
CA ASP A 271 -3.28 -22.54 -8.16
C ASP A 271 -3.80 -23.83 -7.51
N LEU A 272 -2.90 -24.79 -7.19
CA LEU A 272 -3.27 -26.06 -6.55
C LEU A 272 -3.24 -26.00 -5.02
N VAL A 273 -2.29 -25.24 -4.45
CA VAL A 273 -2.01 -25.26 -3.00
C VAL A 273 -2.69 -24.10 -2.28
N ALA A 274 -2.64 -22.91 -2.85
CA ALA A 274 -3.16 -21.69 -2.24
C ALA A 274 -3.73 -20.76 -3.32
N PRO A 275 -4.87 -21.10 -3.94
CA PRO A 275 -5.46 -20.31 -5.00
C PRO A 275 -5.82 -18.90 -4.52
N ILE A 276 -5.55 -17.91 -5.38
CA ILE A 276 -5.84 -16.50 -5.12
C ILE A 276 -7.17 -16.15 -5.77
N GLY A 277 -8.13 -15.70 -4.98
CA GLY A 277 -9.42 -15.24 -5.50
C GLY A 277 -9.53 -13.72 -5.58
N ARG A 278 -10.40 -13.20 -6.45
CA ARG A 278 -10.75 -11.78 -6.53
C ARG A 278 -11.40 -11.35 -5.20
N GLY A 279 -10.75 -10.45 -4.48
CA GLY A 279 -11.13 -10.06 -3.10
C GLY A 279 -10.35 -10.79 -2.00
N GLN A 280 -9.29 -11.53 -2.33
CA GLN A 280 -8.47 -12.28 -1.36
C GLN A 280 -7.67 -11.37 -0.44
N ARG A 281 -7.54 -11.75 0.84
CA ARG A 281 -6.59 -11.20 1.81
C ARG A 281 -5.51 -12.26 2.06
N GLY A 282 -4.42 -12.20 1.28
CA GLY A 282 -3.37 -13.21 1.33
C GLY A 282 -2.10 -12.72 2.01
N LEU A 283 -1.46 -13.62 2.75
CA LEU A 283 -0.14 -13.41 3.31
C LEU A 283 0.86 -14.36 2.65
N ILE A 284 1.98 -13.83 2.17
CA ILE A 284 3.17 -14.59 1.82
C ILE A 284 4.13 -14.49 3.00
N VAL A 285 4.11 -15.52 3.84
CA VAL A 285 4.94 -15.61 5.05
C VAL A 285 6.34 -16.01 4.65
N SER A 286 7.30 -15.13 4.86
CA SER A 286 8.65 -15.32 4.36
C SER A 286 9.71 -15.10 5.44
N GLN A 287 10.67 -16.01 5.49
CA GLN A 287 11.93 -15.83 6.20
C GLN A 287 12.91 -15.03 5.32
N PRO A 288 13.92 -14.37 5.89
CA PRO A 288 14.96 -13.72 5.11
C PRO A 288 15.63 -14.69 4.12
N LYS A 289 15.81 -14.24 2.87
CA LYS A 289 16.44 -15.01 1.77
C LYS A 289 15.65 -16.23 1.28
N SER A 290 14.35 -16.30 1.49
CA SER A 290 13.49 -17.41 1.03
C SER A 290 12.90 -17.22 -0.37
N GLY A 291 13.24 -16.14 -1.09
CA GLY A 291 12.77 -15.89 -2.46
C GLY A 291 11.44 -15.13 -2.57
N LYS A 292 11.10 -14.30 -1.57
CA LYS A 292 9.84 -13.51 -1.54
C LYS A 292 9.65 -12.64 -2.79
N THR A 293 10.68 -11.92 -3.22
CA THR A 293 10.62 -10.98 -4.35
C THR A 293 10.34 -11.70 -5.65
N MET A 294 11.03 -12.84 -5.90
CA MET A 294 10.77 -13.70 -7.06
C MET A 294 9.34 -14.25 -7.07
N MET A 295 8.81 -14.63 -5.91
CA MET A 295 7.43 -15.09 -5.77
C MET A 295 6.45 -14.00 -6.19
N LEU A 296 6.60 -12.78 -5.69
CA LEU A 296 5.75 -11.65 -6.05
C LEU A 296 5.85 -11.29 -7.53
N GLN A 297 7.04 -11.29 -8.12
CA GLN A 297 7.25 -11.05 -9.55
C GLN A 297 6.54 -12.10 -10.41
N ASN A 298 6.65 -13.39 -10.06
CA ASN A 298 6.00 -14.47 -10.78
C ASN A 298 4.46 -14.34 -10.71
N ILE A 299 3.92 -14.00 -9.53
CA ILE A 299 2.48 -13.73 -9.36
C ILE A 299 2.07 -12.53 -10.22
N ALA A 300 2.81 -11.43 -10.16
CA ALA A 300 2.53 -10.21 -10.91
C ALA A 300 2.51 -10.47 -12.43
N GLN A 301 3.53 -11.14 -12.96
CA GLN A 301 3.63 -11.49 -14.37
C GLN A 301 2.49 -12.43 -14.82
N ALA A 302 2.11 -13.39 -13.99
CA ALA A 302 1.00 -14.29 -14.27
C ALA A 302 -0.34 -13.54 -14.34
N ILE A 303 -0.57 -12.59 -13.42
CA ILE A 303 -1.77 -11.75 -13.41
C ILE A 303 -1.83 -10.85 -14.64
N VAL A 304 -0.74 -10.17 -14.98
CA VAL A 304 -0.69 -9.31 -16.18
C VAL A 304 -0.95 -10.11 -17.45
N HIS A 305 -0.46 -11.35 -17.52
CA HIS A 305 -0.65 -12.20 -18.69
C HIS A 305 -2.09 -12.73 -18.79
N ASN A 306 -2.64 -13.27 -17.70
CA ASN A 306 -3.92 -13.97 -17.71
C ASN A 306 -5.14 -13.09 -17.45
N HIS A 307 -4.93 -11.92 -16.79
CA HIS A 307 -6.00 -11.02 -16.34
C HIS A 307 -5.69 -9.56 -16.69
N PRO A 308 -5.62 -9.21 -17.99
CA PRO A 308 -5.33 -7.84 -18.43
C PRO A 308 -6.44 -6.85 -18.06
N ASP A 309 -7.61 -7.34 -17.66
CA ASP A 309 -8.75 -6.58 -17.12
C ASP A 309 -8.54 -6.10 -15.68
N ALA A 310 -7.64 -6.73 -14.93
CA ALA A 310 -7.37 -6.39 -13.55
C ALA A 310 -6.32 -5.26 -13.44
N HIS A 311 -6.58 -4.30 -12.55
CA HIS A 311 -5.62 -3.24 -12.25
C HIS A 311 -4.62 -3.71 -11.20
N LEU A 312 -3.38 -3.91 -11.60
CA LEU A 312 -2.30 -4.39 -10.73
C LEU A 312 -1.48 -3.22 -10.19
N ILE A 313 -1.40 -3.14 -8.86
CA ILE A 313 -0.55 -2.19 -8.13
C ILE A 313 0.53 -2.99 -7.37
N MET A 314 1.80 -2.66 -7.59
CA MET A 314 2.92 -3.12 -6.78
C MET A 314 3.26 -2.03 -5.77
N LEU A 315 3.09 -2.31 -4.48
CA LEU A 315 3.43 -1.37 -3.40
C LEU A 315 4.66 -1.86 -2.64
N LEU A 316 5.76 -1.13 -2.78
CA LEU A 316 7.06 -1.48 -2.22
C LEU A 316 7.41 -0.50 -1.08
N ILE A 317 7.42 -0.99 0.15
CA ILE A 317 7.64 -0.17 1.34
C ILE A 317 8.96 -0.56 2.03
N ASP A 318 9.85 0.42 2.19
CA ASP A 318 11.16 0.25 2.83
C ASP A 318 12.01 -0.82 2.12
N GLU A 319 11.85 -0.94 0.77
CA GLU A 319 12.66 -1.81 -0.08
C GLU A 319 13.83 -1.03 -0.72
N ARG A 320 14.76 -1.76 -1.34
CA ARG A 320 15.95 -1.17 -1.93
C ARG A 320 15.66 -0.53 -3.29
N PRO A 321 16.25 0.63 -3.63
CA PRO A 321 16.04 1.29 -4.92
C PRO A 321 16.34 0.41 -6.13
N GLU A 322 17.37 -0.46 -6.05
CA GLU A 322 17.70 -1.40 -7.11
C GLU A 322 16.62 -2.48 -7.31
N GLU A 323 16.00 -3.00 -6.22
CA GLU A 323 14.90 -3.96 -6.30
C GLU A 323 13.64 -3.30 -6.88
N VAL A 324 13.36 -2.05 -6.51
CA VAL A 324 12.26 -1.26 -7.10
C VAL A 324 12.45 -1.10 -8.60
N THR A 325 13.65 -0.74 -9.05
CA THR A 325 13.97 -0.54 -10.47
C THR A 325 13.81 -1.84 -11.26
N GLU A 326 14.24 -2.97 -10.70
CA GLU A 326 14.13 -4.28 -11.34
C GLU A 326 12.66 -4.69 -11.51
N ILE A 327 11.84 -4.52 -10.47
CA ILE A 327 10.41 -4.80 -10.53
C ILE A 327 9.72 -3.90 -11.55
N ALA A 328 10.00 -2.59 -11.56
CA ALA A 328 9.42 -1.64 -12.51
C ALA A 328 9.74 -1.98 -13.98
N ARG A 329 10.90 -2.62 -14.24
CA ARG A 329 11.30 -3.06 -15.59
C ARG A 329 10.72 -4.42 -15.98
N SER A 330 10.49 -5.31 -14.99
CA SER A 330 10.08 -6.70 -15.23
C SER A 330 8.56 -6.90 -15.27
N VAL A 331 7.79 -5.98 -14.68
CA VAL A 331 6.33 -6.11 -14.54
C VAL A 331 5.61 -4.89 -15.10
N ARG A 332 4.60 -5.10 -15.95
CA ARG A 332 3.68 -4.04 -16.41
C ARG A 332 2.60 -3.79 -15.36
N ALA A 333 2.93 -3.02 -14.32
CA ALA A 333 2.03 -2.68 -13.24
C ALA A 333 2.20 -1.21 -12.86
N GLU A 334 1.26 -0.67 -12.10
CA GLU A 334 1.45 0.59 -11.38
C GLU A 334 2.40 0.31 -10.21
N VAL A 335 3.70 0.65 -10.35
CA VAL A 335 4.72 0.40 -9.32
C VAL A 335 4.88 1.65 -8.48
N ILE A 336 4.47 1.56 -7.23
CA ILE A 336 4.53 2.63 -6.23
C ILE A 336 5.50 2.20 -5.14
N SER A 337 6.44 3.05 -4.81
CA SER A 337 7.49 2.73 -3.86
C SER A 337 7.77 3.85 -2.87
N SER A 338 8.25 3.46 -1.71
CA SER A 338 8.93 4.33 -0.77
C SER A 338 10.11 3.54 -0.21
N THR A 339 11.31 3.94 -0.61
CA THR A 339 12.56 3.20 -0.38
C THR A 339 13.12 3.42 1.02
N PHE A 340 14.05 2.58 1.46
CA PHE A 340 14.53 2.55 2.85
C PHE A 340 15.22 3.86 3.29
N ASP A 341 15.66 4.69 2.37
CA ASP A 341 16.26 6.00 2.61
C ASP A 341 15.24 7.12 2.88
N GLU A 342 13.94 6.84 2.65
CA GLU A 342 12.85 7.77 2.94
C GLU A 342 12.35 7.65 4.39
N PRO A 343 11.81 8.72 4.98
CA PRO A 343 11.31 8.69 6.36
C PRO A 343 10.01 7.87 6.47
N ALA A 344 9.76 7.29 7.65
CA ALA A 344 8.56 6.47 7.94
C ALA A 344 7.23 7.17 7.61
N VAL A 345 7.15 8.49 7.76
CA VAL A 345 5.97 9.29 7.38
C VAL A 345 5.65 9.12 5.90
N ARG A 346 6.68 9.06 5.04
CA ARG A 346 6.52 8.88 3.60
C ARG A 346 5.95 7.50 3.28
N HIS A 347 6.44 6.44 3.94
CA HIS A 347 5.90 5.07 3.78
C HIS A 347 4.39 5.02 4.08
N VAL A 348 3.97 5.70 5.14
CA VAL A 348 2.56 5.78 5.52
C VAL A 348 1.74 6.56 4.48
N GLN A 349 2.21 7.72 4.04
CA GLN A 349 1.51 8.55 3.05
C GLN A 349 1.29 7.81 1.73
N VAL A 350 2.32 7.14 1.22
CA VAL A 350 2.25 6.36 -0.01
C VAL A 350 1.23 5.23 0.12
N ALA A 351 1.27 4.49 1.22
CA ALA A 351 0.33 3.40 1.46
C ALA A 351 -1.12 3.89 1.57
N GLU A 352 -1.36 5.04 2.23
CA GLU A 352 -2.69 5.65 2.32
C GLU A 352 -3.20 6.12 0.95
N MET A 353 -2.34 6.70 0.11
CA MET A 353 -2.71 7.06 -1.26
C MET A 353 -3.07 5.84 -2.10
N VAL A 354 -2.28 4.77 -2.04
CA VAL A 354 -2.53 3.52 -2.78
C VAL A 354 -3.87 2.89 -2.38
N ILE A 355 -4.17 2.78 -1.09
CA ILE A 355 -5.43 2.16 -0.66
C ILE A 355 -6.65 3.01 -1.06
N GLU A 356 -6.56 4.34 -0.96
CA GLU A 356 -7.64 5.21 -1.42
C GLU A 356 -7.80 5.15 -2.94
N ARG A 357 -6.71 5.10 -3.71
CA ARG A 357 -6.72 4.85 -5.16
C ARG A 357 -7.44 3.54 -5.50
N ALA A 358 -7.07 2.45 -4.83
CA ALA A 358 -7.68 1.14 -5.04
C ALA A 358 -9.18 1.13 -4.73
N LYS A 359 -9.61 1.78 -3.63
CA LYS A 359 -11.02 1.92 -3.29
C LYS A 359 -11.81 2.66 -4.37
N ARG A 360 -11.24 3.76 -4.92
CA ARG A 360 -11.89 4.52 -6.02
C ARG A 360 -12.10 3.66 -7.26
N LEU A 361 -11.10 2.86 -7.64
CA LEU A 361 -11.21 1.93 -8.76
C LEU A 361 -12.31 0.87 -8.55
N VAL A 362 -12.44 0.33 -7.33
CA VAL A 362 -13.49 -0.63 -6.99
C VAL A 362 -14.88 0.01 -7.02
N GLU A 363 -15.05 1.27 -6.60
CA GLU A 363 -16.30 2.03 -6.75
C GLU A 363 -16.75 2.13 -8.21
N HIS A 364 -15.79 2.11 -9.15
CA HIS A 364 -16.01 2.04 -10.59
C HIS A 364 -16.04 0.59 -11.13
N LYS A 365 -16.33 -0.40 -10.26
CA LYS A 365 -16.51 -1.83 -10.58
C LYS A 365 -15.28 -2.50 -11.21
N LYS A 366 -14.07 -1.96 -11.00
CA LYS A 366 -12.83 -2.57 -11.48
C LYS A 366 -12.30 -3.60 -10.49
N ASP A 367 -11.68 -4.65 -11.00
CA ASP A 367 -10.95 -5.62 -10.20
C ASP A 367 -9.54 -5.09 -9.96
N VAL A 368 -9.19 -4.87 -8.69
CA VAL A 368 -7.90 -4.32 -8.28
C VAL A 368 -7.14 -5.34 -7.45
N ILE A 369 -5.85 -5.50 -7.73
CA ILE A 369 -4.96 -6.30 -6.91
C ILE A 369 -3.75 -5.47 -6.47
N ILE A 370 -3.49 -5.48 -5.17
CA ILE A 370 -2.31 -4.87 -4.57
C ILE A 370 -1.37 -5.99 -4.13
N LEU A 371 -0.14 -5.99 -4.66
CA LEU A 371 0.95 -6.82 -4.18
C LEU A 371 1.85 -5.94 -3.31
N LEU A 372 1.86 -6.19 -1.99
CA LEU A 372 2.55 -5.37 -1.00
C LEU A 372 3.82 -6.06 -0.48
N ASP A 373 4.96 -5.46 -0.67
CA ASP A 373 6.22 -5.84 -0.06
C ASP A 373 6.77 -4.70 0.82
N SER A 374 6.67 -4.73 2.14
CA SER A 374 6.06 -5.72 3.00
C SER A 374 5.10 -5.10 4.02
N ILE A 375 4.10 -5.85 4.46
CA ILE A 375 3.18 -5.40 5.51
C ILE A 375 3.87 -5.24 6.86
N THR A 376 4.91 -6.04 7.11
CA THR A 376 5.71 -5.93 8.34
C THR A 376 6.41 -4.58 8.42
N ARG A 377 7.02 -4.13 7.33
CA ARG A 377 7.71 -2.83 7.27
C ARG A 377 6.72 -1.67 7.32
N LEU A 378 5.58 -1.81 6.64
CA LEU A 378 4.49 -0.84 6.72
C LEU A 378 3.99 -0.69 8.16
N ALA A 379 3.78 -1.79 8.88
CA ALA A 379 3.36 -1.78 10.27
C ALA A 379 4.41 -1.13 11.20
N ARG A 380 5.69 -1.36 10.94
CA ARG A 380 6.79 -0.67 11.64
C ARG A 380 6.77 0.83 11.41
N ALA A 381 6.55 1.27 10.16
CA ALA A 381 6.43 2.68 9.83
C ALA A 381 5.26 3.35 10.57
N TYR A 382 4.10 2.70 10.61
CA TYR A 382 2.97 3.20 11.41
C TYR A 382 3.30 3.26 12.91
N ASN A 383 4.02 2.27 13.45
CA ASN A 383 4.43 2.29 14.87
C ASN A 383 5.38 3.45 15.19
N THR A 384 6.17 3.89 14.21
CA THR A 384 7.08 5.04 14.37
C THR A 384 6.35 6.37 14.28
N VAL A 385 5.33 6.46 13.40
CA VAL A 385 4.65 7.73 13.08
C VAL A 385 3.51 8.06 14.05
N ILE A 386 2.86 7.04 14.64
CA ILE A 386 1.72 7.27 15.50
C ILE A 386 2.15 7.93 16.82
N PRO A 387 1.39 8.92 17.34
CA PRO A 387 1.63 9.44 18.67
C PRO A 387 1.52 8.31 19.71
N SER A 388 2.47 8.24 20.65
CA SER A 388 2.50 7.21 21.68
C SER A 388 1.22 7.22 22.51
N SER A 389 0.55 6.07 22.60
CA SER A 389 -0.63 5.90 23.47
C SER A 389 -0.28 5.70 24.95
N GLY A 390 1.01 5.53 25.27
CA GLY A 390 1.48 5.15 26.59
C GLY A 390 1.25 3.67 26.94
N LYS A 391 0.62 2.89 26.05
CA LYS A 391 0.37 1.45 26.20
C LYS A 391 1.16 0.68 25.12
N VAL A 392 2.20 0.00 25.54
CA VAL A 392 3.07 -0.79 24.67
C VAL A 392 2.76 -2.27 24.82
N LEU A 393 2.49 -2.95 23.73
CA LEU A 393 2.31 -4.39 23.66
C LEU A 393 3.67 -5.09 23.64
N THR A 394 3.65 -6.42 23.75
CA THR A 394 4.85 -7.26 23.58
C THR A 394 5.56 -6.91 22.28
N GLY A 395 6.89 -6.87 22.29
CA GLY A 395 7.69 -6.54 21.10
C GLY A 395 7.83 -5.04 20.81
N GLY A 396 7.36 -4.14 21.70
CA GLY A 396 7.54 -2.69 21.51
C GLY A 396 6.53 -2.05 20.55
N VAL A 397 5.39 -2.69 20.30
CA VAL A 397 4.31 -2.20 19.44
C VAL A 397 3.35 -1.34 20.25
N ASP A 398 3.08 -0.09 19.84
CA ASP A 398 2.03 0.72 20.44
C ASP A 398 0.65 0.09 20.19
N ALA A 399 -0.22 0.13 21.19
CA ALA A 399 -1.55 -0.49 21.13
C ALA A 399 -2.41 0.00 19.95
N ASN A 400 -2.20 1.23 19.49
CA ASN A 400 -2.93 1.83 18.38
C ASN A 400 -2.22 1.68 17.02
N ALA A 401 -0.95 1.28 17.01
CA ALA A 401 -0.11 1.29 15.80
C ALA A 401 -0.63 0.39 14.69
N LEU A 402 -1.19 -0.76 15.04
CA LEU A 402 -1.65 -1.74 14.06
C LEU A 402 -3.07 -1.50 13.52
N GLN A 403 -3.81 -0.52 14.06
CA GLN A 403 -5.19 -0.25 13.61
C GLN A 403 -5.26 0.15 12.12
N ARG A 404 -4.41 1.11 11.69
CA ARG A 404 -4.41 1.58 10.30
C ARG A 404 -3.91 0.50 9.33
N PRO A 405 -2.77 -0.19 9.57
CA PRO A 405 -2.36 -1.32 8.74
C PRO A 405 -3.40 -2.44 8.66
N LYS A 406 -4.10 -2.75 9.75
CA LYS A 406 -5.22 -3.72 9.72
C LYS A 406 -6.39 -3.25 8.88
N ARG A 407 -6.72 -1.96 8.90
CA ARG A 407 -7.75 -1.37 8.01
C ARG A 407 -7.32 -1.44 6.55
N PHE A 408 -6.04 -1.17 6.27
CA PHE A 408 -5.47 -1.33 4.94
C PHE A 408 -5.68 -2.75 4.43
N PHE A 409 -5.15 -3.75 5.14
CA PHE A 409 -5.25 -5.16 4.75
C PHE A 409 -6.69 -5.68 4.77
N GLY A 410 -7.49 -5.25 5.75
CA GLY A 410 -8.89 -5.61 5.91
C GLY A 410 -9.83 -4.99 4.86
N ALA A 411 -9.36 -4.02 4.06
CA ALA A 411 -10.12 -3.45 2.97
C ALA A 411 -10.34 -4.46 1.83
N ALA A 412 -9.47 -5.46 1.69
CA ALA A 412 -9.59 -6.49 0.66
C ALA A 412 -10.91 -7.26 0.79
N ARG A 413 -11.71 -7.27 -0.28
CA ARG A 413 -13.02 -7.92 -0.38
C ARG A 413 -13.44 -8.10 -1.83
N ASN A 414 -14.21 -9.12 -2.10
CA ASN A 414 -15.04 -9.21 -3.28
C ASN A 414 -16.35 -8.45 -3.03
N VAL A 415 -16.93 -7.84 -4.05
CA VAL A 415 -18.08 -6.94 -3.92
C VAL A 415 -19.25 -7.45 -4.75
N GLU A 416 -20.47 -7.42 -4.17
CA GLU A 416 -21.68 -7.89 -4.83
C GLU A 416 -22.09 -6.99 -6.01
N GLU A 417 -21.90 -5.69 -5.86
CA GLU A 417 -22.25 -4.66 -6.85
C GLU A 417 -21.29 -4.66 -8.05
N GLY A 418 -20.22 -5.43 -7.98
CA GLY A 418 -19.17 -5.57 -9.01
C GLY A 418 -17.84 -4.98 -8.59
N GLY A 419 -16.76 -5.53 -9.17
CA GLY A 419 -15.39 -5.22 -8.80
C GLY A 419 -14.90 -5.97 -7.56
N SER A 420 -13.62 -5.90 -7.31
CA SER A 420 -12.98 -6.52 -6.14
C SER A 420 -11.69 -5.80 -5.76
N LEU A 421 -11.35 -5.85 -4.48
CA LEU A 421 -10.04 -5.45 -3.98
C LEU A 421 -9.33 -6.68 -3.40
N THR A 422 -8.25 -7.10 -4.03
CA THR A 422 -7.38 -8.19 -3.56
C THR A 422 -6.09 -7.60 -3.00
N ILE A 423 -5.64 -8.07 -1.85
CA ILE A 423 -4.36 -7.66 -1.27
C ILE A 423 -3.57 -8.90 -0.91
N ILE A 424 -2.41 -9.07 -1.55
CA ILE A 424 -1.43 -10.09 -1.24
C ILE A 424 -0.18 -9.40 -0.69
N ALA A 425 0.10 -9.62 0.58
CA ALA A 425 1.17 -8.93 1.28
C ALA A 425 2.23 -9.91 1.79
N THR A 426 3.51 -9.54 1.70
CA THR A 426 4.57 -10.30 2.35
C THR A 426 4.63 -9.98 3.82
N ALA A 427 4.73 -11.00 4.66
CA ALA A 427 4.94 -10.90 6.09
C ALA A 427 6.29 -11.52 6.45
N LEU A 428 7.15 -10.73 7.10
CA LEU A 428 8.49 -11.19 7.49
C LEU A 428 8.42 -11.92 8.84
N THR A 429 9.00 -13.11 8.89
CA THR A 429 9.09 -13.94 10.10
C THR A 429 10.52 -14.39 10.34
N GLU A 430 10.82 -14.82 11.56
CA GLU A 430 12.17 -15.31 11.96
C GLU A 430 13.29 -14.30 11.66
N THR A 431 13.00 -13.02 11.82
CA THR A 431 13.98 -11.92 11.68
C THR A 431 14.80 -11.69 12.94
N GLY A 432 14.48 -12.39 14.03
CA GLY A 432 15.03 -12.15 15.37
C GLY A 432 14.35 -10.97 16.11
N SER A 433 13.36 -10.33 15.50
CA SER A 433 12.60 -9.22 16.08
C SER A 433 11.27 -9.71 16.67
N LYS A 434 11.07 -9.55 17.98
CA LYS A 434 9.78 -9.82 18.63
C LYS A 434 8.65 -8.95 18.11
N MET A 435 8.96 -7.76 17.58
CA MET A 435 7.98 -6.89 16.95
C MET A 435 7.39 -7.56 15.70
N ASP A 436 8.21 -8.17 14.85
CA ASP A 436 7.75 -8.83 13.62
C ASP A 436 6.88 -10.04 13.91
N GLU A 437 7.18 -10.78 14.96
CA GLU A 437 6.37 -11.91 15.42
C GLU A 437 4.96 -11.43 15.84
N VAL A 438 4.87 -10.34 16.62
CA VAL A 438 3.60 -9.75 17.02
C VAL A 438 2.84 -9.24 15.80
N ILE A 439 3.50 -8.52 14.90
CA ILE A 439 2.89 -8.03 13.65
C ILE A 439 2.32 -9.20 12.85
N TYR A 440 3.10 -10.25 12.64
CA TYR A 440 2.65 -11.42 11.88
C TYR A 440 1.40 -12.08 12.51
N GLU A 441 1.41 -12.35 13.81
CA GLU A 441 0.27 -12.99 14.49
C GLU A 441 -1.01 -12.12 14.40
N GLU A 442 -0.88 -10.79 14.46
CA GLU A 442 -2.00 -9.87 14.33
C GLU A 442 -2.60 -9.84 12.91
N PHE A 443 -1.78 -10.04 11.86
CA PHE A 443 -2.26 -10.10 10.48
C PHE A 443 -2.74 -11.49 10.07
N LYS A 444 -2.16 -12.56 10.60
CA LYS A 444 -2.58 -13.95 10.38
C LYS A 444 -4.06 -14.15 10.69
N GLY A 445 -4.54 -13.58 11.79
CA GLY A 445 -5.96 -13.61 12.15
C GLY A 445 -6.88 -12.87 11.18
N THR A 446 -6.35 -11.90 10.43
CA THR A 446 -7.12 -11.08 9.47
C THR A 446 -7.14 -11.69 8.07
N GLY A 447 -6.10 -12.44 7.69
CA GLY A 447 -5.96 -13.09 6.40
C GLY A 447 -6.93 -14.26 6.18
N ASN A 448 -7.17 -14.59 4.92
CA ASN A 448 -7.94 -15.78 4.51
C ASN A 448 -7.19 -16.65 3.49
N MET A 449 -5.88 -16.40 3.31
CA MET A 449 -4.97 -17.19 2.49
C MET A 449 -3.55 -17.00 3.03
N GLU A 450 -2.78 -18.07 3.11
CA GLU A 450 -1.39 -18.04 3.53
C GLU A 450 -0.52 -18.90 2.62
N VAL A 451 0.61 -18.36 2.18
CA VAL A 451 1.69 -19.08 1.51
C VAL A 451 2.94 -18.99 2.37
N HIS A 452 3.45 -20.10 2.82
CA HIS A 452 4.66 -20.14 3.63
C HIS A 452 5.87 -20.44 2.76
N LEU A 453 6.90 -19.60 2.84
CA LEU A 453 8.20 -19.82 2.20
C LEU A 453 9.19 -20.37 3.24
N SER A 454 9.89 -21.45 2.89
CA SER A 454 10.88 -22.08 3.75
C SER A 454 12.30 -21.70 3.34
N ARG A 455 13.06 -21.21 4.32
CA ARG A 455 14.48 -20.94 4.15
C ARG A 455 15.28 -22.25 3.94
N ARG A 456 14.90 -23.34 4.59
CA ARG A 456 15.54 -24.66 4.46
C ARG A 456 15.49 -25.16 3.01
N ILE A 457 14.37 -24.94 2.30
CA ILE A 457 14.22 -25.29 0.88
C ILE A 457 15.12 -24.38 0.03
N SER A 458 15.11 -23.07 0.26
CA SER A 458 15.88 -22.09 -0.51
C SER A 458 17.40 -22.24 -0.31
N GLU A 459 17.87 -22.65 0.86
CA GLU A 459 19.30 -22.96 1.12
C GLU A 459 19.78 -24.12 0.27
N LYS A 460 18.90 -25.05 -0.10
CA LYS A 460 19.19 -26.12 -1.07
C LYS A 460 19.03 -25.71 -2.54
N ARG A 461 18.75 -24.41 -2.80
CA ARG A 461 18.53 -23.87 -4.15
C ARG A 461 17.34 -24.49 -4.89
N VAL A 462 16.34 -24.98 -4.16
CA VAL A 462 15.08 -25.46 -4.71
C VAL A 462 14.09 -24.29 -4.72
N TYR A 463 13.52 -23.98 -5.89
CA TYR A 463 12.56 -22.88 -6.09
C TYR A 463 11.38 -23.33 -6.95
N PRO A 464 10.14 -22.85 -6.65
CA PRO A 464 9.77 -21.96 -5.56
C PRO A 464 9.91 -22.65 -4.19
N ALA A 465 10.40 -21.92 -3.19
CA ALA A 465 10.66 -22.46 -1.86
C ALA A 465 9.40 -22.51 -0.98
N ILE A 466 8.31 -23.07 -1.50
CA ILE A 466 6.99 -23.13 -0.85
C ILE A 466 6.92 -24.32 0.10
N ASP A 467 6.54 -24.07 1.35
CA ASP A 467 6.06 -25.12 2.26
C ASP A 467 4.59 -25.43 1.93
N ILE A 468 4.38 -26.51 1.20
CA ILE A 468 3.06 -26.91 0.69
C ILE A 468 2.11 -27.26 1.82
N ASN A 469 2.61 -27.92 2.87
CA ASN A 469 1.78 -28.42 3.96
C ASN A 469 1.23 -27.28 4.86
N ARG A 470 1.96 -26.17 4.94
CA ARG A 470 1.55 -25.00 5.73
C ARG A 470 0.79 -23.96 4.92
N SER A 471 0.76 -24.08 3.60
CA SER A 471 0.12 -23.12 2.71
C SER A 471 -1.33 -23.53 2.39
N GLY A 472 -2.21 -22.55 2.18
CA GLY A 472 -3.60 -22.81 1.82
C GLY A 472 -4.48 -21.58 1.78
N THR A 473 -5.68 -21.74 1.20
CA THR A 473 -6.72 -20.71 1.08
C THR A 473 -7.98 -21.18 1.79
N ARG A 474 -8.58 -20.30 2.60
CA ARG A 474 -9.89 -20.55 3.22
C ARG A 474 -10.96 -20.50 2.16
N ARG A 475 -11.92 -21.45 2.20
CA ARG A 475 -13.03 -21.56 1.24
C ARG A 475 -12.54 -21.68 -0.21
N GLU A 476 -11.50 -22.48 -0.43
CA GLU A 476 -11.02 -22.84 -1.77
C GLU A 476 -12.09 -23.52 -2.62
N ASP A 477 -13.09 -24.13 -1.97
CA ASP A 477 -14.28 -24.71 -2.57
C ASP A 477 -15.10 -23.73 -3.43
N LEU A 478 -14.99 -22.44 -3.16
CA LEU A 478 -15.63 -21.38 -3.95
C LEU A 478 -14.83 -20.94 -5.18
N LEU A 479 -13.55 -21.31 -5.24
CA LEU A 479 -12.59 -20.86 -6.26
C LEU A 479 -12.25 -21.95 -7.27
N ILE A 480 -12.36 -23.20 -6.87
CA ILE A 480 -11.92 -24.37 -7.62
C ILE A 480 -13.12 -25.22 -8.02
N ASP A 481 -13.09 -25.72 -9.25
CA ASP A 481 -14.09 -26.66 -9.74
C ASP A 481 -14.13 -27.93 -8.88
N PRO A 482 -15.31 -28.51 -8.55
CA PRO A 482 -15.43 -29.67 -7.67
C PRO A 482 -14.62 -30.88 -8.09
N ASP A 483 -14.51 -31.15 -9.40
CA ASP A 483 -13.74 -32.27 -9.91
C ASP A 483 -12.23 -32.09 -9.70
N LEU A 484 -11.75 -30.87 -9.94
CA LEU A 484 -10.37 -30.50 -9.69
C LEU A 484 -10.06 -30.49 -8.18
N LEU A 485 -10.98 -29.98 -7.37
CA LEU A 485 -10.85 -29.95 -5.91
C LEU A 485 -10.69 -31.37 -5.32
N SER A 486 -11.45 -32.32 -5.82
CA SER A 486 -11.32 -33.71 -5.41
C SER A 486 -9.92 -34.30 -5.70
N LYS A 487 -9.35 -33.96 -6.85
CA LYS A 487 -7.98 -34.37 -7.23
C LYS A 487 -6.93 -33.69 -6.33
N ILE A 488 -7.12 -32.41 -6.02
CA ILE A 488 -6.23 -31.64 -5.11
C ILE A 488 -6.25 -32.26 -3.70
N TRP A 489 -7.40 -32.68 -3.20
CA TRP A 489 -7.47 -33.34 -1.89
C TRP A 489 -6.74 -34.68 -1.85
N ILE A 490 -6.80 -35.45 -2.92
CA ILE A 490 -6.01 -36.70 -3.04
C ILE A 490 -4.51 -36.35 -3.04
N LEU A 491 -4.11 -35.33 -3.82
CA LEU A 491 -2.72 -34.86 -3.86
C LEU A 491 -2.23 -34.42 -2.49
N ARG A 492 -3.02 -33.65 -1.75
CA ARG A 492 -2.67 -33.21 -0.37
C ARG A 492 -2.51 -34.38 0.59
N LYS A 493 -3.36 -35.40 0.49
CA LYS A 493 -3.19 -36.62 1.31
C LYS A 493 -1.88 -37.34 1.01
N LEU A 494 -1.43 -37.34 -0.25
CA LEU A 494 -0.15 -37.90 -0.65
C LEU A 494 1.04 -37.07 -0.13
N LEU A 495 0.94 -35.75 -0.15
CA LEU A 495 2.03 -34.85 0.26
C LEU A 495 2.14 -34.67 1.79
N HIS A 496 1.03 -34.84 2.51
CA HIS A 496 0.97 -34.57 3.97
C HIS A 496 2.01 -35.34 4.81
N PRO A 497 2.31 -36.64 4.55
CA PRO A 497 3.33 -37.39 5.30
C PRO A 497 4.77 -37.02 4.92
N MET A 498 4.97 -36.24 3.87
CA MET A 498 6.30 -35.82 3.41
C MET A 498 6.77 -34.56 4.19
N ASP A 499 8.08 -34.45 4.40
CA ASP A 499 8.64 -33.20 4.91
C ASP A 499 8.56 -32.09 3.86
N GLU A 500 8.77 -30.83 4.27
CA GLU A 500 8.62 -29.66 3.42
C GLU A 500 9.46 -29.72 2.13
N LEU A 501 10.68 -30.29 2.22
CA LEU A 501 11.57 -30.42 1.10
C LEU A 501 11.14 -31.56 0.14
N ALA A 502 10.84 -32.73 0.68
CA ALA A 502 10.40 -33.86 -0.13
C ALA A 502 9.08 -33.57 -0.87
N ALA A 503 8.16 -32.84 -0.22
CA ALA A 503 6.89 -32.45 -0.82
C ALA A 503 7.09 -31.52 -2.03
N ILE A 504 7.93 -30.48 -1.91
CA ILE A 504 8.18 -29.57 -3.04
C ILE A 504 9.00 -30.23 -4.15
N GLU A 505 10.01 -31.04 -3.82
CA GLU A 505 10.81 -31.78 -4.81
C GLU A 505 9.93 -32.76 -5.61
N PHE A 506 9.00 -33.46 -4.93
CA PHE A 506 8.02 -34.32 -5.59
C PHE A 506 7.16 -33.55 -6.58
N MET A 507 6.62 -32.39 -6.17
CA MET A 507 5.80 -31.53 -7.04
C MET A 507 6.60 -31.07 -8.26
N LEU A 508 7.81 -30.58 -8.05
CA LEU A 508 8.68 -30.09 -9.12
C LEU A 508 9.04 -31.20 -10.12
N ASP A 509 9.40 -32.40 -9.63
CA ASP A 509 9.72 -33.55 -10.49
C ASP A 509 8.54 -33.92 -11.40
N LYS A 510 7.33 -34.02 -10.82
CA LYS A 510 6.13 -34.36 -11.58
C LYS A 510 5.65 -33.26 -12.52
N MET A 511 5.85 -31.99 -12.16
CA MET A 511 5.45 -30.84 -12.99
C MET A 511 6.43 -30.54 -14.14
N LYS A 512 7.69 -30.94 -14.04
CA LYS A 512 8.75 -30.65 -15.01
C LYS A 512 8.43 -31.09 -16.44
N ASN A 513 7.72 -32.20 -16.56
CA ASN A 513 7.41 -32.83 -17.85
C ASN A 513 5.97 -32.50 -18.34
N THR A 514 5.30 -31.54 -17.70
CA THR A 514 3.92 -31.19 -18.04
C THR A 514 3.81 -29.67 -18.19
N LYS A 515 2.97 -29.21 -19.13
CA LYS A 515 2.77 -27.78 -19.40
C LYS A 515 1.60 -27.18 -18.61
N SER A 516 0.66 -28.02 -18.17
CA SER A 516 -0.53 -27.58 -17.44
C SER A 516 -0.83 -28.44 -16.23
N ASN A 517 -1.68 -27.94 -15.32
CA ASN A 517 -2.14 -28.70 -14.16
C ASN A 517 -3.05 -29.85 -14.57
N ASP A 518 -3.77 -29.74 -15.68
CA ASP A 518 -4.55 -30.88 -16.22
C ASP A 518 -3.65 -31.99 -16.73
N GLU A 519 -2.58 -31.69 -17.46
CA GLU A 519 -1.57 -32.66 -17.87
C GLU A 519 -0.88 -33.33 -16.68
N PHE A 520 -0.56 -32.54 -15.64
CA PHE A 520 0.01 -33.02 -14.40
C PHE A 520 -0.89 -34.10 -13.75
N PHE A 521 -2.18 -33.83 -13.55
CA PHE A 521 -3.11 -34.80 -12.98
C PHE A 521 -3.33 -36.04 -13.90
N ASN A 522 -3.30 -35.84 -15.21
CA ASN A 522 -3.41 -36.94 -16.15
C ASN A 522 -2.16 -37.84 -16.13
N SER A 523 -0.98 -37.28 -15.92
CA SER A 523 0.27 -38.05 -15.79
C SER A 523 0.31 -38.90 -14.51
N MET A 524 -0.36 -38.46 -13.44
CA MET A 524 -0.44 -39.19 -12.18
C MET A 524 -1.44 -40.34 -12.17
N LYS A 525 -2.32 -40.44 -13.18
CA LYS A 525 -3.27 -41.55 -13.34
C LYS A 525 -2.63 -42.80 -14.00
N ARG A 526 -1.42 -42.64 -14.54
CA ARG A 526 -0.61 -43.70 -15.13
C ARG A 526 0.41 -44.22 -14.11
#